data_7f79d1f4ed0de44fbccf1e3c74248314
#
_entry.id   7f79d1f4ed0de44fbccf1e3c74248314
#
_cell.length_a   1.000
_cell.length_b   1.000
_cell.length_c   1.000
_cell.angle_alpha   90.00
_cell.angle_beta   90.00
_cell.angle_gamma   90.00
#
_symmetry.space_group_name_H-M   'P 1'
#
loop_
_entity.id
_entity.type
_entity.pdbx_description
1 polymer ?
#
loop_
_entity_poly.entity_id
_entity_poly.type
_entity_poly.pdbx_seq_one_letter_code
_entity_poly.pdbx_strand_id
1 'polypeptide(L)'
;MKILDILSKPINSNNIVKPPYIIAEAGVNHEGDMCIAKRLIDEAAEGGAHAIKFQTYKADTIASKNSPAYWDTTKEPIDSQFKLFQKYDKFWKGEYEQLKRYCDEVGIEFMSTPFDVESANFLNDMMDVFKISSSDITNKPFIEYLCDFGKPIILSTGASYLYEIQEAVEWIDNKKNPVALLHCILNYPTADENAHLGMIKDLQKKFPDKMIGYSDHTLPNKMKVLEMATLLGSVILEKHFTHDKTLPGNDHYHAMDKEDLKLFNNNIKKIFTILGEQKKHPIPTEVPAIKNARRSLVANCNISQGEIITQKHLTW
;
A
#
# COMPACT_ATOMS: atom_id res chain seq x y z
N MET A 1 -14.81 -1.22 0.43
CA MET A 1 -14.05 -1.46 1.68
C MET A 1 -13.53 -0.11 2.15
N LYS A 2 -13.76 0.24 3.39
CA LYS A 2 -13.30 1.50 3.98
C LYS A 2 -11.96 1.30 4.70
N ILE A 3 -11.12 2.34 4.77
CA ILE A 3 -9.83 2.25 5.46
C ILE A 3 -10.02 1.95 6.97
N LEU A 4 -11.03 2.48 7.59
CA LEU A 4 -11.35 2.19 8.99
C LEU A 4 -11.69 0.72 9.23
N ASP A 5 -12.30 0.03 8.25
CA ASP A 5 -12.56 -1.41 8.32
C ASP A 5 -11.28 -2.25 8.38
N ILE A 6 -10.17 -1.70 7.83
CA ILE A 6 -8.85 -2.32 7.90
C ILE A 6 -8.20 -2.00 9.23
N LEU A 7 -8.11 -0.73 9.59
CA LEU A 7 -7.37 -0.26 10.77
C LEU A 7 -8.00 -0.66 12.10
N SER A 8 -9.31 -0.95 12.13
CA SER A 8 -10.01 -1.42 13.34
C SER A 8 -9.89 -2.94 13.59
N LYS A 9 -9.37 -3.72 12.62
CA LYS A 9 -9.27 -5.18 12.79
C LYS A 9 -8.05 -5.54 13.64
N PRO A 10 -8.18 -6.53 14.54
CA PRO A 10 -7.03 -7.03 15.27
C PRO A 10 -6.00 -7.62 14.27
N ILE A 11 -4.73 -7.36 14.53
CA ILE A 11 -3.65 -7.92 13.75
C ILE A 11 -3.60 -9.40 14.08
N ASN A 12 -4.08 -10.24 13.14
CA ASN A 12 -3.99 -11.69 13.31
C ASN A 12 -2.53 -12.11 13.10
N SER A 13 -1.90 -12.62 14.16
CA SER A 13 -0.55 -13.19 14.17
C SER A 13 -0.36 -14.40 13.22
N ASN A 14 -1.43 -14.85 12.55
CA ASN A 14 -1.42 -16.07 11.73
C ASN A 14 -0.91 -15.88 10.30
N ASN A 15 -0.19 -14.81 9.99
CA ASN A 15 0.43 -14.57 8.65
C ASN A 15 -0.51 -14.82 7.44
N ILE A 16 -1.83 -14.65 7.63
CA ILE A 16 -2.80 -14.84 6.57
C ILE A 16 -2.71 -13.65 5.60
N VAL A 17 -2.21 -13.90 4.41
CA VAL A 17 -2.25 -12.92 3.32
C VAL A 17 -3.71 -12.58 3.01
N LYS A 18 -4.04 -11.28 2.94
CA LYS A 18 -5.39 -10.77 2.66
C LYS A 18 -5.34 -9.84 1.45
N PRO A 19 -6.46 -9.68 0.70
CA PRO A 19 -6.56 -8.64 -0.31
C PRO A 19 -6.23 -7.27 0.31
N PRO A 20 -5.32 -6.51 -0.32
CA PRO A 20 -4.89 -5.23 0.23
C PRO A 20 -5.94 -4.14 0.00
N TYR A 21 -5.90 -3.11 0.84
CA TYR A 21 -6.54 -1.84 0.56
C TYR A 21 -5.66 -1.03 -0.40
N ILE A 22 -6.23 -0.53 -1.49
CA ILE A 22 -5.49 0.12 -2.58
C ILE A 22 -5.76 1.61 -2.57
N ILE A 23 -4.71 2.41 -2.45
CA ILE A 23 -4.72 3.87 -2.52
C ILE A 23 -4.11 4.28 -3.87
N ALA A 24 -4.90 4.89 -4.74
CA ALA A 24 -4.43 5.54 -5.94
C ALA A 24 -3.94 6.96 -5.57
N GLU A 25 -2.62 7.17 -5.56
CA GLU A 25 -2.00 8.46 -5.24
C GLU A 25 -2.04 9.38 -6.46
N ALA A 26 -3.08 10.18 -6.60
CA ALA A 26 -3.15 11.21 -7.63
C ALA A 26 -2.14 12.35 -7.37
N GLY A 27 -1.79 12.57 -6.10
CA GLY A 27 -0.82 13.59 -5.72
C GLY A 27 -1.20 14.96 -6.29
N VAL A 28 -0.35 15.47 -7.17
CA VAL A 28 -0.58 16.72 -7.92
C VAL A 28 -0.75 16.49 -9.44
N ASN A 29 -0.94 15.26 -9.88
CA ASN A 29 -1.11 14.88 -11.30
C ASN A 29 -2.38 15.47 -11.95
N HIS A 30 -3.22 16.16 -11.19
CA HIS A 30 -4.30 17.00 -11.70
C HIS A 30 -3.82 18.35 -12.23
N GLU A 31 -2.57 18.75 -11.99
CA GLU A 31 -1.93 19.99 -12.48
C GLU A 31 -2.70 21.30 -12.19
N GLY A 32 -3.59 21.26 -11.18
CA GLY A 32 -4.47 22.36 -10.81
C GLY A 32 -5.69 22.51 -11.73
N ASP A 33 -6.06 21.47 -12.48
CA ASP A 33 -7.27 21.40 -13.29
C ASP A 33 -8.32 20.50 -12.62
N MET A 34 -9.50 21.06 -12.32
CA MET A 34 -10.59 20.33 -11.65
C MET A 34 -11.18 19.24 -12.53
N CYS A 35 -11.20 19.42 -13.86
CA CYS A 35 -11.71 18.39 -14.78
C CYS A 35 -10.75 17.19 -14.80
N ILE A 36 -9.44 17.43 -14.80
CA ILE A 36 -8.43 16.37 -14.71
C ILE A 36 -8.53 15.69 -13.34
N ALA A 37 -8.66 16.43 -12.24
CA ALA A 37 -8.81 15.86 -10.91
C ALA A 37 -10.03 14.94 -10.80
N LYS A 38 -11.17 15.33 -11.34
CA LYS A 38 -12.38 14.50 -11.41
C LYS A 38 -12.19 13.27 -12.29
N ARG A 39 -11.54 13.42 -13.45
CA ARG A 39 -11.18 12.30 -14.31
C ARG A 39 -10.29 11.27 -13.57
N LEU A 40 -9.31 11.71 -12.79
CA LEU A 40 -8.49 10.83 -11.98
C LEU A 40 -9.32 10.06 -10.94
N ILE A 41 -10.32 10.70 -10.33
CA ILE A 41 -11.27 10.05 -9.40
C ILE A 41 -12.05 8.96 -10.12
N ASP A 42 -12.65 9.27 -11.29
CA ASP A 42 -13.42 8.31 -12.08
C ASP A 42 -12.56 7.11 -12.49
N GLU A 43 -11.38 7.37 -13.05
CA GLU A 43 -10.47 6.33 -13.53
C GLU A 43 -9.90 5.46 -12.38
N ALA A 44 -9.64 6.04 -11.21
CA ALA A 44 -9.23 5.28 -10.02
C ALA A 44 -10.35 4.35 -9.53
N ALA A 45 -11.59 4.85 -9.47
CA ALA A 45 -12.76 4.06 -9.10
C ALA A 45 -13.05 2.93 -10.11
N GLU A 46 -13.03 3.24 -11.41
CA GLU A 46 -13.21 2.25 -12.49
C GLU A 46 -12.09 1.20 -12.52
N GLY A 47 -10.87 1.58 -12.14
CA GLY A 47 -9.73 0.69 -11.97
C GLY A 47 -9.86 -0.23 -10.76
N GLY A 48 -10.72 0.12 -9.81
CA GLY A 48 -10.98 -0.63 -8.59
C GLY A 48 -10.08 -0.27 -7.42
N ALA A 49 -9.61 0.98 -7.35
CA ALA A 49 -9.01 1.52 -6.13
C ALA A 49 -10.07 1.67 -5.02
N HIS A 50 -9.62 1.59 -3.77
CA HIS A 50 -10.49 1.81 -2.62
C HIS A 50 -10.52 3.28 -2.21
N ALA A 51 -9.40 3.97 -2.38
CA ALA A 51 -9.26 5.41 -2.18
C ALA A 51 -8.47 6.06 -3.32
N ILE A 52 -8.76 7.34 -3.52
CA ILE A 52 -7.87 8.24 -4.24
C ILE A 52 -7.27 9.24 -3.25
N LYS A 53 -5.96 9.51 -3.37
CA LYS A 53 -5.26 10.40 -2.46
C LYS A 53 -4.61 11.56 -3.22
N PHE A 54 -4.76 12.76 -2.68
CA PHE A 54 -4.15 14.00 -3.15
C PHE A 54 -3.05 14.46 -2.19
N GLN A 55 -2.40 15.57 -2.52
CA GLN A 55 -1.44 16.27 -1.67
C GLN A 55 -1.92 17.70 -1.45
N THR A 56 -1.95 18.12 -0.20
CA THR A 56 -2.45 19.45 0.18
C THR A 56 -1.36 20.24 0.88
N TYR A 57 -0.90 21.30 0.22
CA TYR A 57 0.14 22.19 0.72
C TYR A 57 0.07 23.57 0.08
N LYS A 58 0.83 24.51 0.65
CA LYS A 58 1.31 25.71 0.00
C LYS A 58 2.83 25.66 -0.10
N ALA A 59 3.40 26.15 -1.20
CA ALA A 59 4.84 26.11 -1.42
C ALA A 59 5.64 26.76 -0.27
N ASP A 60 5.11 27.86 0.27
CA ASP A 60 5.72 28.58 1.38
C ASP A 60 5.76 27.82 2.72
N THR A 61 4.93 26.78 2.87
CA THR A 61 4.84 25.97 4.10
C THR A 61 5.59 24.64 3.98
N ILE A 62 5.83 24.13 2.76
CA ILE A 62 6.44 22.80 2.55
C ILE A 62 7.95 22.87 2.24
N ALA A 63 8.44 23.95 1.62
CA ALA A 63 9.85 24.03 1.21
C ALA A 63 10.45 25.42 1.45
N SER A 64 11.72 25.43 1.83
CA SER A 64 12.48 26.69 1.83
C SER A 64 12.79 27.16 0.40
N LYS A 65 12.91 28.46 0.21
CA LYS A 65 13.16 29.06 -1.13
C LYS A 65 14.44 28.54 -1.80
N ASN A 66 15.39 28.08 -1.02
CA ASN A 66 16.70 27.60 -1.49
C ASN A 66 16.82 26.07 -1.51
N SER A 67 15.72 25.31 -1.31
CA SER A 67 15.75 23.85 -1.34
C SER A 67 16.04 23.35 -2.76
N PRO A 68 17.14 22.57 -2.98
CA PRO A 68 17.48 22.04 -4.30
C PRO A 68 16.55 20.90 -4.70
N ALA A 69 16.50 20.61 -6.01
CA ALA A 69 15.85 19.41 -6.53
C ALA A 69 16.55 18.15 -6.00
N TYR A 70 15.79 17.07 -5.77
CA TYR A 70 16.29 15.72 -5.48
C TYR A 70 15.80 14.66 -6.49
N TRP A 71 15.11 15.10 -7.52
CA TRP A 71 14.61 14.30 -8.65
C TRP A 71 15.50 14.43 -9.89
N ASP A 72 15.22 13.65 -10.91
CA ASP A 72 15.88 13.71 -12.21
C ASP A 72 15.47 14.97 -12.98
N THR A 73 16.34 15.96 -13.04
CA THR A 73 16.11 17.23 -13.73
C THR A 73 16.04 17.10 -15.27
N THR A 74 16.33 15.92 -15.84
CA THR A 74 16.08 15.65 -17.25
C THR A 74 14.62 15.36 -17.53
N LYS A 75 13.86 14.92 -16.53
CA LYS A 75 12.42 14.63 -16.57
C LYS A 75 11.58 15.80 -16.09
N GLU A 76 11.98 16.43 -15.00
CA GLU A 76 11.39 17.67 -14.49
C GLU A 76 12.51 18.72 -14.35
N PRO A 77 12.62 19.67 -15.30
CA PRO A 77 13.75 20.58 -15.39
C PRO A 77 13.81 21.68 -14.30
N ILE A 78 12.81 21.74 -13.42
CA ILE A 78 12.81 22.67 -12.29
C ILE A 78 13.88 22.20 -11.29
N ASP A 79 14.81 23.08 -10.93
CA ASP A 79 15.98 22.82 -10.06
C ASP A 79 15.74 23.13 -8.57
N SER A 80 14.54 23.59 -8.23
CA SER A 80 14.15 24.02 -6.88
C SER A 80 12.86 23.37 -6.44
N GLN A 81 12.85 22.76 -5.25
CA GLN A 81 11.64 22.20 -4.63
C GLN A 81 10.57 23.28 -4.49
N PHE A 82 10.93 24.46 -3.98
CA PHE A 82 10.00 25.56 -3.81
C PHE A 82 9.28 25.93 -5.12
N LYS A 83 10.03 26.09 -6.21
CA LYS A 83 9.45 26.42 -7.53
C LYS A 83 8.56 25.30 -8.05
N LEU A 84 8.93 24.04 -7.83
CA LEU A 84 8.10 22.90 -8.24
C LEU A 84 6.80 22.88 -7.47
N PHE A 85 6.85 23.02 -6.15
CA PHE A 85 5.64 23.06 -5.34
C PHE A 85 4.75 24.25 -5.67
N GLN A 86 5.33 25.44 -5.93
CA GLN A 86 4.58 26.63 -6.37
C GLN A 86 3.86 26.43 -7.73
N LYS A 87 4.42 25.61 -8.61
CA LYS A 87 3.78 25.24 -9.89
C LYS A 87 2.46 24.50 -9.66
N TYR A 88 2.35 23.68 -8.60
CA TYR A 88 1.26 22.76 -8.36
C TYR A 88 0.35 23.11 -7.17
N ASP A 89 0.66 24.13 -6.35
CA ASP A 89 -0.13 24.53 -5.17
C ASP A 89 -1.41 25.34 -5.50
N LYS A 90 -2.08 24.99 -6.60
CA LYS A 90 -3.21 25.75 -7.14
C LYS A 90 -4.52 25.49 -6.42
N PHE A 91 -4.69 24.29 -5.86
CA PHE A 91 -5.90 23.93 -5.12
C PHE A 91 -5.78 24.33 -3.65
N TRP A 92 -6.95 24.64 -3.08
CA TRP A 92 -7.07 24.91 -1.66
C TRP A 92 -8.41 24.37 -1.13
N LYS A 93 -8.83 24.82 0.04
CA LYS A 93 -10.00 24.29 0.75
C LYS A 93 -11.23 24.08 -0.14
N GLY A 94 -11.62 25.07 -0.93
CA GLY A 94 -12.82 24.99 -1.77
C GLY A 94 -12.75 23.92 -2.87
N GLU A 95 -11.57 23.74 -3.48
CA GLU A 95 -11.34 22.70 -4.47
C GLU A 95 -11.36 21.31 -3.81
N TYR A 96 -10.70 21.13 -2.63
CA TYR A 96 -10.72 19.85 -1.91
C TYR A 96 -12.12 19.50 -1.40
N GLU A 97 -12.94 20.46 -0.99
CA GLU A 97 -14.36 20.23 -0.68
C GLU A 97 -15.15 19.71 -1.89
N GLN A 98 -14.85 20.23 -3.09
CA GLN A 98 -15.46 19.74 -4.33
C GLN A 98 -15.00 18.32 -4.66
N LEU A 99 -13.70 18.03 -4.53
CA LEU A 99 -13.15 16.69 -4.76
C LEU A 99 -13.72 15.67 -3.78
N LYS A 100 -13.85 16.03 -2.50
CA LYS A 100 -14.47 15.16 -1.48
C LYS A 100 -15.91 14.83 -1.86
N ARG A 101 -16.73 15.83 -2.21
CA ARG A 101 -18.11 15.57 -2.65
C ARG A 101 -18.16 14.67 -3.87
N TYR A 102 -17.29 14.91 -4.85
CA TYR A 102 -17.24 14.11 -6.05
C TYR A 102 -16.79 12.65 -5.78
N CYS A 103 -15.84 12.44 -4.89
CA CYS A 103 -15.48 11.11 -4.42
C CYS A 103 -16.65 10.37 -3.77
N ASP A 104 -17.48 11.08 -2.97
CA ASP A 104 -18.68 10.50 -2.36
C ASP A 104 -19.73 10.11 -3.40
N GLU A 105 -19.92 10.93 -4.44
CA GLU A 105 -20.83 10.65 -5.56
C GLU A 105 -20.39 9.40 -6.35
N VAL A 106 -19.09 9.28 -6.61
CA VAL A 106 -18.48 8.15 -7.34
C VAL A 106 -18.39 6.89 -6.47
N GLY A 107 -18.35 7.04 -5.15
CA GLY A 107 -18.26 5.93 -4.19
C GLY A 107 -16.84 5.44 -3.91
N ILE A 108 -15.82 6.30 -4.13
CA ILE A 108 -14.42 6.06 -3.75
C ILE A 108 -14.05 6.88 -2.51
N GLU A 109 -13.17 6.38 -1.66
CA GLU A 109 -12.76 7.10 -0.45
C GLU A 109 -11.80 8.23 -0.80
N PHE A 110 -12.12 9.45 -0.33
CA PHE A 110 -11.25 10.62 -0.50
C PHE A 110 -10.16 10.62 0.57
N MET A 111 -8.92 10.84 0.16
CA MET A 111 -7.79 11.08 1.05
C MET A 111 -6.93 12.23 0.53
N SER A 112 -6.22 12.89 1.42
CA SER A 112 -5.14 13.81 1.08
C SER A 112 -4.05 13.79 2.15
N THR A 113 -2.80 13.98 1.73
CA THR A 113 -1.68 14.17 2.64
C THR A 113 -1.57 15.65 2.97
N PRO A 114 -1.84 16.10 4.21
CA PRO A 114 -1.54 17.47 4.63
C PRO A 114 -0.03 17.61 4.83
N PHE A 115 0.54 18.77 4.48
CA PHE A 115 1.93 19.12 4.74
C PHE A 115 2.08 20.33 5.64
N ASP A 116 0.98 20.89 6.15
CA ASP A 116 0.96 22.00 7.09
C ASP A 116 -0.28 21.95 8.00
N VAL A 117 -0.25 22.80 9.04
CA VAL A 117 -1.30 22.86 10.06
C VAL A 117 -2.63 23.33 9.47
N GLU A 118 -2.62 24.27 8.53
CA GLU A 118 -3.84 24.83 7.95
C GLU A 118 -4.54 23.79 7.08
N SER A 119 -3.79 23.08 6.22
CA SER A 119 -4.33 21.96 5.44
C SER A 119 -4.84 20.84 6.31
N ALA A 120 -4.12 20.47 7.39
CA ALA A 120 -4.58 19.46 8.34
C ALA A 120 -5.93 19.82 8.97
N ASN A 121 -6.12 21.10 9.34
CA ASN A 121 -7.37 21.58 9.95
C ASN A 121 -8.59 21.39 9.05
N PHE A 122 -8.53 21.85 7.81
CA PHE A 122 -9.73 21.73 6.96
C PHE A 122 -9.92 20.31 6.41
N LEU A 123 -8.84 19.54 6.22
CA LEU A 123 -8.93 18.15 5.79
C LEU A 123 -9.49 17.25 6.89
N ASN A 124 -9.38 17.64 8.15
CA ASN A 124 -9.91 16.84 9.27
C ASN A 124 -11.39 16.50 9.08
N ASP A 125 -12.21 17.44 8.60
CA ASP A 125 -13.65 17.19 8.41
C ASP A 125 -13.96 16.36 7.14
N MET A 126 -12.97 16.13 6.29
CA MET A 126 -13.13 15.45 4.99
C MET A 126 -12.64 14.01 4.99
N MET A 127 -11.79 13.62 5.94
CA MET A 127 -11.10 12.32 5.96
C MET A 127 -11.25 11.62 7.30
N ASP A 128 -11.26 10.30 7.27
CA ASP A 128 -11.32 9.44 8.47
C ASP A 128 -9.95 8.99 8.98
N VAL A 129 -8.87 9.27 8.23
CA VAL A 129 -7.49 8.87 8.51
C VAL A 129 -6.54 9.94 8.00
N PHE A 130 -5.43 10.17 8.69
CA PHE A 130 -4.36 11.03 8.20
C PHE A 130 -3.24 10.20 7.59
N LYS A 131 -2.75 10.64 6.42
CA LYS A 131 -1.51 10.15 5.82
C LYS A 131 -0.37 11.10 6.19
N ILE A 132 0.73 10.54 6.69
CA ILE A 132 1.99 11.26 6.93
C ILE A 132 3.01 10.77 5.90
N SER A 133 3.58 11.71 5.16
CA SER A 133 4.65 11.45 4.19
C SER A 133 5.93 11.02 4.88
N SER A 134 6.79 10.29 4.16
CA SER A 134 8.14 9.95 4.63
C SER A 134 8.98 11.19 4.97
N SER A 135 8.75 12.31 4.28
CA SER A 135 9.45 13.57 4.54
C SER A 135 9.16 14.17 5.92
N ASP A 136 8.03 13.80 6.53
CA ASP A 136 7.60 14.32 7.83
C ASP A 136 7.85 13.35 9.00
N ILE A 137 8.46 12.19 8.77
CA ILE A 137 8.62 11.18 9.83
C ILE A 137 9.37 11.67 11.06
N THR A 138 10.27 12.64 10.92
CA THR A 138 11.01 13.26 12.01
C THR A 138 10.39 14.57 12.50
N ASN A 139 9.26 14.99 11.89
CA ASN A 139 8.55 16.23 12.24
C ASN A 139 7.61 16.00 13.43
N LYS A 140 8.20 15.76 14.61
CA LYS A 140 7.46 15.48 15.85
C LYS A 140 6.30 16.45 16.10
N PRO A 141 6.49 17.79 16.04
CA PRO A 141 5.41 18.72 16.33
C PRO A 141 4.21 18.54 15.41
N PHE A 142 4.44 18.26 14.12
CA PHE A 142 3.37 18.07 13.16
C PHE A 142 2.69 16.70 13.33
N ILE A 143 3.44 15.63 13.62
CA ILE A 143 2.89 14.30 13.94
C ILE A 143 1.97 14.39 15.17
N GLU A 144 2.45 14.99 16.27
CA GLU A 144 1.65 15.15 17.49
C GLU A 144 0.40 16.01 17.24
N TYR A 145 0.52 17.05 16.41
CA TYR A 145 -0.62 17.88 16.01
C TYR A 145 -1.70 17.08 15.27
N LEU A 146 -1.30 16.24 14.31
CA LEU A 146 -2.24 15.36 13.59
C LEU A 146 -2.88 14.33 14.53
N CYS A 147 -2.12 13.83 15.50
CA CYS A 147 -2.65 12.90 16.49
C CYS A 147 -3.73 13.53 17.39
N ASP A 148 -3.68 14.82 17.66
CA ASP A 148 -4.67 15.52 18.50
C ASP A 148 -6.08 15.53 17.90
N PHE A 149 -6.24 15.24 16.60
CA PHE A 149 -7.52 14.99 15.98
C PHE A 149 -8.15 13.63 16.34
N GLY A 150 -7.40 12.74 17.01
CA GLY A 150 -7.90 11.43 17.46
C GLY A 150 -8.16 10.41 16.35
N LYS A 151 -7.66 10.66 15.13
CA LYS A 151 -7.84 9.77 13.97
C LYS A 151 -6.67 8.80 13.80
N PRO A 152 -6.88 7.64 13.14
CA PRO A 152 -5.80 6.76 12.75
C PRO A 152 -4.79 7.46 11.82
N ILE A 153 -3.54 6.98 11.87
CA ILE A 153 -2.43 7.49 11.07
C ILE A 153 -1.93 6.39 10.12
N ILE A 154 -1.63 6.75 8.88
CA ILE A 154 -0.84 5.96 7.95
C ILE A 154 0.49 6.67 7.77
N LEU A 155 1.58 6.08 8.24
CA LEU A 155 2.93 6.65 8.22
C LEU A 155 3.79 5.94 7.19
N SER A 156 4.31 6.66 6.19
CA SER A 156 5.34 6.16 5.28
C SER A 156 6.73 6.28 5.91
N THR A 157 7.59 5.25 5.67
CA THR A 157 8.88 5.08 6.35
C THR A 157 10.08 5.17 5.40
N GLY A 158 9.94 5.84 4.25
CA GLY A 158 11.03 6.04 3.29
C GLY A 158 12.12 6.96 3.85
N ALA A 159 13.37 6.73 3.40
CA ALA A 159 14.56 7.50 3.80
C ALA A 159 14.74 7.62 5.32
N SER A 160 14.35 6.59 6.10
CA SER A 160 14.35 6.63 7.56
C SER A 160 15.14 5.47 8.14
N TYR A 161 15.89 5.73 9.20
CA TYR A 161 16.48 4.70 10.03
C TYR A 161 15.43 4.07 10.95
N LEU A 162 15.65 2.84 11.38
CA LEU A 162 14.72 2.13 12.27
C LEU A 162 14.42 2.89 13.57
N TYR A 163 15.40 3.56 14.14
CA TYR A 163 15.21 4.33 15.38
C TYR A 163 14.28 5.54 15.16
N GLU A 164 14.33 6.20 14.01
CA GLU A 164 13.42 7.31 13.65
C GLU A 164 11.98 6.83 13.51
N ILE A 165 11.81 5.63 12.90
CA ILE A 165 10.49 4.99 12.80
C ILE A 165 9.97 4.64 14.20
N GLN A 166 10.82 4.11 15.09
CA GLN A 166 10.46 3.79 16.47
C GLN A 166 10.04 5.06 17.25
N GLU A 167 10.78 6.14 17.14
CA GLU A 167 10.43 7.42 17.77
C GLU A 167 9.09 7.96 17.28
N ALA A 168 8.86 7.96 15.95
CA ALA A 168 7.60 8.41 15.37
C ALA A 168 6.40 7.56 15.83
N VAL A 169 6.58 6.23 15.88
CA VAL A 169 5.55 5.30 16.40
C VAL A 169 5.29 5.58 17.89
N GLU A 170 6.33 5.83 18.70
CA GLU A 170 6.17 6.15 20.11
C GLU A 170 5.38 7.46 20.33
N TRP A 171 5.63 8.50 19.53
CA TRP A 171 4.85 9.74 19.62
C TRP A 171 3.36 9.51 19.31
N ILE A 172 3.06 8.69 18.29
CA ILE A 172 1.69 8.35 17.89
C ILE A 172 1.01 7.48 18.97
N ASP A 173 1.71 6.46 19.48
CA ASP A 173 1.19 5.55 20.52
C ASP A 173 0.92 6.29 21.85
N ASN A 174 1.76 7.26 22.22
CA ASN A 174 1.54 8.11 23.39
C ASN A 174 0.25 8.93 23.28
N LYS A 175 -0.19 9.24 22.08
CA LYS A 175 -1.49 9.91 21.79
C LYS A 175 -2.63 8.91 21.61
N LYS A 176 -2.34 7.60 21.62
CA LYS A 176 -3.31 6.49 21.47
C LYS A 176 -4.01 6.44 20.10
N ASN A 177 -3.37 6.95 19.05
CA ASN A 177 -3.89 6.85 17.70
C ASN A 177 -3.48 5.50 17.09
N PRO A 178 -4.39 4.76 16.43
CA PRO A 178 -4.01 3.61 15.62
C PRO A 178 -3.03 4.02 14.51
N VAL A 179 -1.97 3.24 14.29
CA VAL A 179 -1.00 3.54 13.23
C VAL A 179 -0.75 2.32 12.34
N ALA A 180 -0.72 2.55 11.02
CA ALA A 180 -0.20 1.63 10.03
C ALA A 180 1.10 2.19 9.43
N LEU A 181 2.10 1.33 9.21
CA LEU A 181 3.40 1.69 8.64
C LEU A 181 3.49 1.22 7.20
N LEU A 182 3.85 2.10 6.29
CA LEU A 182 4.12 1.72 4.90
C LEU A 182 5.63 1.66 4.67
N HIS A 183 6.16 0.47 4.33
CA HIS A 183 7.47 0.40 3.71
C HIS A 183 7.49 1.29 2.47
N CYS A 184 8.53 2.06 2.29
CA CYS A 184 8.65 3.01 1.19
C CYS A 184 10.14 3.25 0.89
N ILE A 185 10.47 3.44 -0.37
CA ILE A 185 11.77 3.97 -0.81
C ILE A 185 11.53 5.34 -1.41
N LEU A 186 12.16 6.37 -0.83
CA LEU A 186 12.00 7.76 -1.24
C LEU A 186 12.95 8.06 -2.42
N ASN A 187 12.67 7.43 -3.54
CA ASN A 187 13.38 7.61 -4.81
C ASN A 187 12.38 7.45 -5.98
N TYR A 188 12.41 8.36 -6.96
CA TYR A 188 11.41 8.52 -8.02
C TYR A 188 12.05 8.52 -9.41
N PRO A 189 11.96 7.40 -10.20
CA PRO A 189 11.42 6.10 -9.80
C PRO A 189 12.41 5.31 -8.95
N THR A 190 11.90 4.39 -8.15
CA THR A 190 12.72 3.36 -7.51
C THR A 190 13.02 2.26 -8.53
N ALA A 191 14.29 1.92 -8.75
CA ALA A 191 14.66 0.74 -9.53
C ALA A 191 14.25 -0.55 -8.81
N ASP A 192 13.90 -1.61 -9.56
CA ASP A 192 13.39 -2.86 -8.98
C ASP A 192 14.36 -3.44 -7.93
N GLU A 193 15.66 -3.39 -8.17
CA GLU A 193 16.70 -3.85 -7.23
C GLU A 193 16.77 -3.03 -5.93
N ASN A 194 16.23 -1.81 -5.93
CA ASN A 194 16.20 -0.92 -4.77
C ASN A 194 14.86 -0.95 -4.03
N ALA A 195 13.86 -1.68 -4.51
CA ALA A 195 12.55 -1.77 -3.84
C ALA A 195 12.63 -2.45 -2.46
N HIS A 196 13.61 -3.33 -2.26
CA HIS A 196 13.91 -3.99 -0.98
C HIS A 196 12.67 -4.46 -0.22
N LEU A 197 11.73 -5.12 -0.90
CA LEU A 197 10.47 -5.59 -0.30
C LEU A 197 10.65 -6.50 0.93
N GLY A 198 11.83 -7.09 1.10
CA GLY A 198 12.18 -7.83 2.30
C GLY A 198 12.06 -7.00 3.60
N MET A 199 12.20 -5.66 3.51
CA MET A 199 12.03 -4.76 4.66
C MET A 199 10.60 -4.75 5.20
N ILE A 200 9.58 -5.12 4.40
CA ILE A 200 8.21 -5.34 4.86
C ILE A 200 8.19 -6.39 5.98
N LYS A 201 8.94 -7.48 5.81
CA LYS A 201 9.04 -8.54 6.83
C LYS A 201 9.80 -8.08 8.07
N ASP A 202 10.81 -7.23 7.93
CA ASP A 202 11.52 -6.68 9.07
C ASP A 202 10.61 -5.73 9.87
N LEU A 203 9.85 -4.85 9.20
CA LEU A 203 8.86 -4.02 9.86
C LEU A 203 7.79 -4.85 10.60
N GLN A 204 7.26 -5.91 9.98
CA GLN A 204 6.32 -6.83 10.64
C GLN A 204 6.90 -7.47 11.91
N LYS A 205 8.19 -7.80 11.89
CA LYS A 205 8.88 -8.37 13.04
C LYS A 205 9.16 -7.33 14.15
N LYS A 206 9.50 -6.09 13.77
CA LYS A 206 9.83 -5.01 14.70
C LYS A 206 8.60 -4.36 15.32
N PHE A 207 7.48 -4.35 14.59
CA PHE A 207 6.19 -3.76 14.99
C PHE A 207 5.07 -4.80 14.84
N PRO A 208 5.07 -5.88 15.65
CA PRO A 208 4.13 -6.99 15.49
C PRO A 208 2.67 -6.62 15.81
N ASP A 209 2.46 -5.49 16.48
CA ASP A 209 1.16 -4.90 16.83
C ASP A 209 0.70 -3.82 15.84
N LYS A 210 1.48 -3.54 14.77
CA LYS A 210 1.15 -2.56 13.75
C LYS A 210 0.83 -3.22 12.41
N MET A 211 -0.07 -2.61 11.66
CA MET A 211 -0.33 -3.00 10.27
C MET A 211 0.79 -2.51 9.38
N ILE A 212 1.29 -3.39 8.52
CA ILE A 212 2.34 -3.04 7.57
C ILE A 212 1.77 -3.05 6.16
N GLY A 213 2.08 -2.00 5.42
CA GLY A 213 1.76 -1.82 4.02
C GLY A 213 3.00 -1.46 3.19
N TYR A 214 2.76 -1.01 1.97
CA TYR A 214 3.80 -0.59 1.03
C TYR A 214 3.35 0.64 0.24
N SER A 215 4.22 1.66 0.16
CA SER A 215 4.07 2.82 -0.72
C SER A 215 5.12 2.71 -1.82
N ASP A 216 4.67 2.51 -3.06
CA ASP A 216 5.47 2.10 -4.20
C ASP A 216 5.83 3.25 -5.13
N HIS A 217 7.12 3.39 -5.45
CA HIS A 217 7.64 4.34 -6.43
C HIS A 217 8.38 3.66 -7.60
N THR A 218 8.25 2.33 -7.76
CA THR A 218 8.80 1.62 -8.91
C THR A 218 8.00 1.93 -10.18
N LEU A 219 8.56 1.61 -11.36
CA LEU A 219 7.76 1.64 -12.59
C LEU A 219 6.62 0.60 -12.51
N PRO A 220 5.48 0.81 -13.18
CA PRO A 220 4.33 -0.11 -13.10
C PRO A 220 4.66 -1.57 -13.40
N ASN A 221 5.51 -1.87 -14.41
CA ASN A 221 6.03 -3.20 -14.74
C ASN A 221 5.02 -4.34 -14.55
N LYS A 222 3.82 -4.20 -15.13
CA LYS A 222 2.69 -5.14 -14.96
C LYS A 222 2.29 -5.37 -13.50
N MET A 223 2.57 -4.40 -12.64
CA MET A 223 2.18 -4.36 -11.21
C MET A 223 2.79 -5.47 -10.34
N LYS A 224 3.87 -6.12 -10.79
CA LYS A 224 4.48 -7.26 -10.09
C LYS A 224 5.00 -6.92 -8.70
N VAL A 225 5.57 -5.72 -8.54
CA VAL A 225 6.11 -5.27 -7.23
C VAL A 225 5.00 -5.20 -6.19
N LEU A 226 3.81 -4.69 -6.55
CA LEU A 226 2.65 -4.67 -5.66
C LEU A 226 2.09 -6.08 -5.37
N GLU A 227 2.13 -6.99 -6.35
CA GLU A 227 1.75 -8.40 -6.15
C GLU A 227 2.69 -9.06 -5.13
N MET A 228 4.00 -8.86 -5.26
CA MET A 228 5.00 -9.37 -4.32
C MET A 228 4.81 -8.76 -2.91
N ALA A 229 4.60 -7.45 -2.81
CA ALA A 229 4.33 -6.78 -1.54
C ALA A 229 3.06 -7.35 -0.87
N THR A 230 2.01 -7.65 -1.65
CA THR A 230 0.80 -8.31 -1.14
C THR A 230 1.13 -9.70 -0.57
N LEU A 231 1.90 -10.52 -1.30
CA LEU A 231 2.29 -11.86 -0.85
C LEU A 231 3.18 -11.81 0.39
N LEU A 232 3.95 -10.74 0.57
CA LEU A 232 4.71 -10.48 1.79
C LEU A 232 3.85 -9.99 2.95
N GLY A 233 2.54 -9.79 2.73
CA GLY A 233 1.56 -9.47 3.77
C GLY A 233 1.28 -7.98 3.94
N SER A 234 1.61 -7.15 2.95
CA SER A 234 1.16 -5.76 2.95
C SER A 234 -0.36 -5.67 2.88
N VAL A 235 -0.97 -4.98 3.84
CA VAL A 235 -2.44 -4.83 3.93
C VAL A 235 -2.94 -3.53 3.32
N ILE A 236 -2.06 -2.55 3.12
CA ILE A 236 -2.31 -1.28 2.45
C ILE A 236 -1.25 -1.13 1.36
N LEU A 237 -1.69 -0.80 0.15
CA LEU A 237 -0.82 -0.49 -0.97
C LEU A 237 -1.13 0.91 -1.47
N GLU A 238 -0.10 1.71 -1.65
CA GLU A 238 -0.19 3.05 -2.22
C GLU A 238 0.75 3.13 -3.44
N LYS A 239 0.28 3.72 -4.53
CA LYS A 239 1.10 3.98 -5.72
C LYS A 239 0.59 5.22 -6.44
N HIS A 240 1.52 6.03 -6.98
CA HIS A 240 1.18 7.16 -7.82
C HIS A 240 0.23 6.75 -8.94
N PHE A 241 -0.72 7.63 -9.25
CA PHE A 241 -1.78 7.39 -10.22
C PHE A 241 -1.90 8.56 -11.21
N THR A 242 -2.05 8.22 -12.48
CA THR A 242 -2.20 9.19 -13.56
C THR A 242 -3.22 8.72 -14.58
N HIS A 243 -3.78 9.65 -15.32
CA HIS A 243 -4.62 9.35 -16.50
C HIS A 243 -3.79 9.16 -17.78
N ASP A 244 -2.52 9.59 -17.78
CA ASP A 244 -1.60 9.45 -18.92
C ASP A 244 -0.15 9.46 -18.45
N LYS A 245 0.55 8.34 -18.62
CA LYS A 245 1.97 8.16 -18.25
C LYS A 245 2.94 8.87 -19.20
N THR A 246 2.47 9.39 -20.33
CA THR A 246 3.30 10.08 -21.32
C THR A 246 3.43 11.58 -21.08
N LEU A 247 2.66 12.11 -20.13
CA LEU A 247 2.70 13.53 -19.77
C LEU A 247 4.05 13.90 -19.16
N PRO A 248 4.50 15.14 -19.41
CA PRO A 248 5.72 15.65 -18.80
C PRO A 248 5.52 15.85 -17.28
N GLY A 249 6.61 15.79 -16.53
CA GLY A 249 6.59 15.97 -15.08
C GLY A 249 7.09 14.73 -14.34
N ASN A 250 7.42 14.93 -13.07
CA ASN A 250 8.09 13.87 -12.30
C ASN A 250 7.18 12.70 -11.96
N ASP A 251 5.89 12.93 -11.74
CA ASP A 251 5.00 11.94 -11.14
C ASP A 251 4.17 11.13 -12.14
N HIS A 252 4.16 11.48 -13.43
CA HIS A 252 3.36 10.77 -14.43
C HIS A 252 3.98 9.45 -14.90
N TYR A 253 5.26 9.46 -15.26
CA TYR A 253 5.88 8.33 -15.97
C TYR A 253 6.10 7.09 -15.09
N HIS A 254 6.15 7.23 -13.77
CA HIS A 254 6.25 6.10 -12.85
C HIS A 254 4.92 5.74 -12.17
N ALA A 255 3.87 6.53 -12.42
CA ALA A 255 2.56 6.26 -11.89
C ALA A 255 1.90 5.05 -12.58
N MET A 256 0.99 4.39 -11.89
CA MET A 256 0.04 3.47 -12.51
C MET A 256 -1.11 4.26 -13.15
N ASP A 257 -1.70 3.71 -14.20
CA ASP A 257 -2.95 4.17 -14.77
C ASP A 257 -4.13 3.21 -14.46
N LYS A 258 -5.30 3.52 -15.00
CA LYS A 258 -6.49 2.71 -14.83
C LYS A 258 -6.32 1.26 -15.29
N GLU A 259 -5.61 1.02 -16.38
CA GLU A 259 -5.43 -0.33 -16.92
C GLU A 259 -4.42 -1.13 -16.09
N ASP A 260 -3.36 -0.50 -15.57
CA ASP A 260 -2.46 -1.11 -14.61
C ASP A 260 -3.21 -1.55 -13.34
N LEU A 261 -4.09 -0.68 -12.85
CA LEU A 261 -4.89 -0.95 -11.65
C LEU A 261 -5.89 -2.10 -11.86
N LYS A 262 -6.57 -2.16 -13.02
CA LYS A 262 -7.42 -3.29 -13.40
C LYS A 262 -6.63 -4.59 -13.51
N LEU A 263 -5.44 -4.53 -14.14
CA LEU A 263 -4.54 -5.67 -14.25
C LEU A 263 -4.15 -6.20 -12.87
N PHE A 264 -3.73 -5.31 -11.97
CA PHE A 264 -3.40 -5.66 -10.59
C PHE A 264 -4.56 -6.33 -9.87
N ASN A 265 -5.76 -5.75 -9.93
CA ASN A 265 -6.94 -6.32 -9.27
C ASN A 265 -7.31 -7.71 -9.81
N ASN A 266 -7.16 -7.94 -11.13
CA ASN A 266 -7.41 -9.25 -11.75
C ASN A 266 -6.34 -10.27 -11.30
N ASN A 267 -5.08 -9.86 -11.24
CA ASN A 267 -3.99 -10.73 -10.81
C ASN A 267 -4.12 -11.07 -9.32
N ILE A 268 -4.50 -10.11 -8.47
CA ILE A 268 -4.76 -10.36 -7.05
C ILE A 268 -5.88 -11.39 -6.86
N LYS A 269 -6.99 -11.27 -7.58
CA LYS A 269 -8.06 -12.28 -7.55
C LYS A 269 -7.55 -13.68 -7.90
N LYS A 270 -6.71 -13.78 -8.94
CA LYS A 270 -6.10 -15.05 -9.36
C LYS A 270 -5.12 -15.58 -8.32
N ILE A 271 -4.27 -14.72 -7.73
CA ILE A 271 -3.34 -15.07 -6.65
C ILE A 271 -4.11 -15.69 -5.47
N PHE A 272 -5.18 -15.05 -5.02
CA PHE A 272 -5.98 -15.56 -3.90
C PHE A 272 -6.71 -16.87 -4.24
N THR A 273 -7.14 -17.03 -5.48
CA THR A 273 -7.67 -18.33 -5.97
C THR A 273 -6.61 -19.44 -5.89
N ILE A 274 -5.36 -19.13 -6.27
CA ILE A 274 -4.24 -20.11 -6.24
C ILE A 274 -3.78 -20.38 -4.81
N LEU A 275 -3.74 -19.36 -3.94
CA LEU A 275 -3.38 -19.52 -2.54
C LEU A 275 -4.34 -20.46 -1.80
N GLY A 276 -5.62 -20.43 -2.13
CA GLY A 276 -6.62 -21.32 -1.53
C GLY A 276 -6.64 -21.29 0.00
N GLU A 277 -6.85 -22.45 0.61
CA GLU A 277 -6.84 -22.61 2.05
C GLU A 277 -5.41 -22.77 2.61
N GLN A 278 -5.16 -22.21 3.79
CA GLN A 278 -3.82 -22.27 4.41
C GLN A 278 -3.60 -23.50 5.30
N LYS A 279 -4.68 -24.22 5.63
CA LYS A 279 -4.59 -25.44 6.43
C LYS A 279 -4.25 -26.63 5.53
N LYS A 280 -3.10 -27.30 5.80
CA LYS A 280 -2.73 -28.48 5.02
C LYS A 280 -3.68 -29.67 5.29
N HIS A 281 -4.39 -30.09 4.28
CA HIS A 281 -5.21 -31.29 4.25
C HIS A 281 -5.34 -31.77 2.79
N PRO A 282 -5.73 -33.03 2.54
CA PRO A 282 -6.07 -33.48 1.21
C PRO A 282 -7.33 -32.77 0.72
N ILE A 283 -7.31 -32.27 -0.50
CA ILE A 283 -8.49 -31.67 -1.14
C ILE A 283 -9.34 -32.72 -1.85
N PRO A 284 -10.64 -32.46 -2.12
CA PRO A 284 -11.54 -33.47 -2.72
C PRO A 284 -11.04 -34.08 -4.03
N THR A 285 -10.31 -33.32 -4.83
CA THR A 285 -9.73 -33.79 -6.10
C THR A 285 -8.60 -34.80 -5.92
N GLU A 286 -8.01 -34.91 -4.73
CA GLU A 286 -6.95 -35.89 -4.40
C GLU A 286 -7.50 -37.24 -3.92
N VAL A 287 -8.83 -37.38 -3.69
CA VAL A 287 -9.44 -38.63 -3.20
C VAL A 287 -9.10 -39.83 -4.09
N PRO A 288 -9.15 -39.74 -5.43
CA PRO A 288 -8.73 -40.87 -6.28
C PRO A 288 -7.24 -41.23 -6.09
N ALA A 289 -6.38 -40.24 -5.92
CA ALA A 289 -4.95 -40.45 -5.71
C ALA A 289 -4.67 -41.07 -4.32
N ILE A 290 -5.40 -40.65 -3.29
CA ILE A 290 -5.33 -41.26 -1.96
C ILE A 290 -5.65 -42.74 -2.03
N LYS A 291 -6.73 -43.10 -2.77
CA LYS A 291 -7.22 -44.45 -2.87
C LYS A 291 -6.33 -45.35 -3.75
N ASN A 292 -5.84 -44.84 -4.89
CA ASN A 292 -5.27 -45.66 -5.94
C ASN A 292 -3.78 -45.42 -6.19
N ALA A 293 -3.21 -44.30 -5.78
CA ALA A 293 -1.80 -43.97 -6.01
C ALA A 293 -0.91 -44.08 -4.76
N ARG A 294 -1.50 -43.99 -3.57
CA ARG A 294 -0.74 -44.16 -2.33
C ARG A 294 -0.31 -45.60 -2.15
N ARG A 295 0.96 -45.81 -1.88
CA ARG A 295 1.49 -47.15 -1.57
C ARG A 295 0.96 -47.66 -0.23
N SER A 296 0.76 -48.95 -0.16
CA SER A 296 0.34 -49.66 1.05
C SER A 296 1.27 -50.85 1.32
N LEU A 297 1.30 -51.33 2.53
CA LEU A 297 1.86 -52.62 2.82
C LEU A 297 0.97 -53.70 2.18
N VAL A 298 1.58 -54.59 1.43
CA VAL A 298 0.89 -55.71 0.77
C VAL A 298 1.61 -57.01 1.04
N ALA A 299 0.90 -58.12 0.88
CA ALA A 299 1.53 -59.44 0.97
C ALA A 299 2.50 -59.67 -0.19
N ASN A 300 3.71 -60.06 0.11
CA ASN A 300 4.78 -60.43 -0.81
C ASN A 300 4.72 -61.93 -1.23
N CYS A 301 3.99 -62.75 -0.47
CA CYS A 301 3.78 -64.15 -0.71
C CYS A 301 2.39 -64.60 -0.22
N ASN A 302 2.00 -65.86 -0.53
CA ASN A 302 0.81 -66.47 0.06
C ASN A 302 1.01 -66.66 1.57
N ILE A 303 0.02 -66.22 2.35
CA ILE A 303 0.02 -66.36 3.83
C ILE A 303 -1.13 -67.29 4.19
N SER A 304 -0.83 -68.35 4.88
CA SER A 304 -1.81 -69.38 5.28
C SER A 304 -2.64 -68.90 6.48
N GLN A 305 -3.86 -69.46 6.59
CA GLN A 305 -4.70 -69.15 7.74
C GLN A 305 -4.04 -69.60 9.05
N GLY A 306 -3.94 -68.67 10.01
CA GLY A 306 -3.28 -68.91 11.29
C GLY A 306 -1.77 -68.65 11.30
N GLU A 307 -1.16 -68.34 10.16
CA GLU A 307 0.25 -67.99 10.06
C GLU A 307 0.51 -66.57 10.64
N ILE A 308 1.56 -66.46 11.45
CA ILE A 308 1.97 -65.17 12.03
C ILE A 308 2.65 -64.34 10.97
N ILE A 309 2.03 -63.15 10.65
CA ILE A 309 2.59 -62.23 9.69
C ILE A 309 3.88 -61.60 10.23
N THR A 310 4.97 -61.73 9.46
CA THR A 310 6.29 -61.16 9.75
C THR A 310 6.69 -60.22 8.62
N GLN A 311 7.76 -59.46 8.80
CA GLN A 311 8.31 -58.58 7.77
C GLN A 311 8.62 -59.27 6.43
N LYS A 312 8.95 -60.60 6.49
CA LYS A 312 9.21 -61.42 5.28
C LYS A 312 7.97 -61.62 4.39
N HIS A 313 6.79 -61.45 4.96
CA HIS A 313 5.52 -61.61 4.26
C HIS A 313 5.02 -60.31 3.62
N LEU A 314 5.69 -59.20 3.89
CA LEU A 314 5.24 -57.87 3.51
C LEU A 314 6.18 -57.19 2.51
N THR A 315 5.60 -56.43 1.61
CA THR A 315 6.30 -55.52 0.69
C THR A 315 5.51 -54.23 0.53
N TRP A 316 6.09 -53.25 -0.13
CA TRP A 316 5.46 -51.95 -0.44
C TRP A 316 5.82 -51.43 -1.84
#